data_6d82c51bfd0bb18facc2a793325031ed
#
_entry.id   6d82c51bfd0bb18facc2a793325031ed
#
_cell.length_a   1.000
_cell.length_b   1.000
_cell.length_c   1.000
_cell.angle_alpha   90.00
_cell.angle_beta   90.00
_cell.angle_gamma   90.00
#
_symmetry.space_group_name_H-M   'P 1'
#
loop_
_entity.id
_entity.type
_entity.pdbx_description
1 polymer ?
#
loop_
_entity_poly.entity_id
_entity_poly.type
_entity_poly.pdbx_seq_one_letter_code
_entity_poly.pdbx_strand_id
1 'polypeptide(L)'
;EAVGADPAAPGLMAAVLGMQTWVGLDRAIEEGFAVVVQACRGTDISGGRFRFHADEASDGVATREALATLPWCDGDVLTFGQSYLSTTQLTAALASTEHLAAMAPWVAPSTYDGDLAMRGGILLEGPSYEWARQQVRTGLAHNGEEDAPQDVLPEPVEAFTPYLERVGIASAARALALAHTAGAHVTDWVEHPLHDDYWESVSYPWEGLAGLDVPALHVAGWYDLFLGGTLRNYEAMASGSAGGRQRLVIGPWTHLTFDGRLAGRAFPEGGTRELGLGELTLDVWRASLGDAEAAARLPREPVRVYIMGADRWIDLPAWPAPDAVITSWRLADGNALLAPGDDRPAAGATSWTHDPGGPVPTEGGQMLMGPAENAGPHDQRGVEARDDVAVFTG
;
A
#
# COMPACT_ATOMS: atom_id res chain seq x y z
N GLU A 1 -3.48 -31.29 -6.10
CA GLU A 1 -2.18 -31.35 -6.79
C GLU A 1 -1.64 -29.93 -6.83
N ALA A 2 -0.55 -29.65 -6.14
CA ALA A 2 0.13 -28.37 -6.28
C ALA A 2 0.56 -28.26 -7.75
N VAL A 3 -0.03 -27.36 -8.49
CA VAL A 3 0.53 -26.93 -9.78
C VAL A 3 1.85 -26.29 -9.42
N GLY A 4 2.96 -26.98 -9.73
CA GLY A 4 4.29 -26.57 -9.34
C GLY A 4 4.56 -25.13 -9.80
N ALA A 5 5.06 -24.30 -8.90
CA ALA A 5 5.55 -22.98 -9.25
C ALA A 5 6.60 -23.14 -10.35
N ASP A 6 6.36 -22.53 -11.49
CA ASP A 6 7.34 -22.47 -12.55
C ASP A 6 8.52 -21.61 -12.05
N PRO A 7 9.74 -22.15 -11.92
CA PRO A 7 10.90 -21.36 -11.51
C PRO A 7 11.21 -20.21 -12.48
N ALA A 8 10.59 -20.19 -13.66
CA ALA A 8 10.64 -19.09 -14.62
C ALA A 8 9.72 -17.91 -14.27
N ALA A 9 8.96 -17.98 -13.17
CA ALA A 9 8.01 -16.92 -12.75
C ALA A 9 8.42 -16.33 -11.37
N PRO A 10 9.47 -15.51 -11.30
CA PRO A 10 10.01 -15.01 -10.02
C PRO A 10 9.04 -14.14 -9.23
N GLY A 11 8.18 -13.35 -9.90
CA GLY A 11 7.17 -12.53 -9.23
C GLY A 11 6.07 -13.38 -8.60
N LEU A 12 5.63 -14.43 -9.29
CA LEU A 12 4.67 -15.39 -8.77
C LEU A 12 5.24 -16.15 -7.55
N MET A 13 6.53 -16.52 -7.60
CA MET A 13 7.21 -17.14 -6.47
C MET A 13 7.29 -16.18 -5.27
N ALA A 14 7.61 -14.91 -5.49
CA ALA A 14 7.62 -13.90 -4.43
C ALA A 14 6.24 -13.73 -3.79
N ALA A 15 5.16 -13.77 -4.57
CA ALA A 15 3.80 -13.72 -4.06
C ALA A 15 3.45 -14.95 -3.20
N VAL A 16 3.84 -16.15 -3.62
CA VAL A 16 3.66 -17.40 -2.84
C VAL A 16 4.41 -17.32 -1.51
N LEU A 17 5.67 -16.88 -1.52
CA LEU A 17 6.46 -16.73 -0.29
C LEU A 17 5.89 -15.66 0.63
N GLY A 18 5.36 -14.58 0.07
CA GLY A 18 4.65 -13.54 0.82
C GLY A 18 3.39 -14.10 1.49
N MET A 19 2.54 -14.82 0.77
CA MET A 19 1.35 -15.47 1.34
C MET A 19 1.72 -16.47 2.44
N GLN A 20 2.77 -17.27 2.24
CA GLN A 20 3.27 -18.20 3.27
C GLN A 20 3.69 -17.45 4.54
N THR A 21 4.34 -16.30 4.40
CA THR A 21 4.85 -15.52 5.53
C THR A 21 3.74 -14.81 6.29
N TRP A 22 2.75 -14.25 5.58
CA TRP A 22 1.76 -13.33 6.15
C TRP A 22 0.43 -13.99 6.51
N VAL A 23 -0.01 -14.97 5.73
CA VAL A 23 -1.30 -15.65 5.95
C VAL A 23 -1.12 -17.09 6.42
N GLY A 24 0.01 -17.73 6.10
CA GLY A 24 0.24 -19.15 6.35
C GLY A 24 -0.44 -20.01 5.28
N LEU A 25 0.14 -20.01 4.07
CA LEU A 25 -0.37 -20.77 2.92
C LEU A 25 -0.60 -22.25 3.22
N ASP A 26 0.37 -22.90 3.89
CA ASP A 26 0.25 -24.31 4.26
C ASP A 26 -0.98 -24.55 5.13
N ARG A 27 -1.20 -23.65 6.11
CA ARG A 27 -2.36 -23.74 6.99
C ARG A 27 -3.68 -23.50 6.24
N ALA A 28 -3.73 -22.55 5.31
CA ALA A 28 -4.91 -22.34 4.48
C ALA A 28 -5.26 -23.64 3.70
N ILE A 29 -4.27 -24.30 3.13
CA ILE A 29 -4.44 -25.57 2.41
C ILE A 29 -4.89 -26.70 3.37
N GLU A 30 -4.29 -26.80 4.56
CA GLU A 30 -4.69 -27.79 5.59
C GLU A 30 -6.12 -27.57 6.07
N GLU A 31 -6.59 -26.32 6.09
CA GLU A 31 -7.96 -25.94 6.45
C GLU A 31 -8.96 -26.09 5.28
N GLY A 32 -8.50 -26.59 4.12
CA GLY A 32 -9.34 -26.97 2.98
C GLY A 32 -9.50 -25.90 1.90
N PHE A 33 -8.76 -24.79 1.97
CA PHE A 33 -8.74 -23.81 0.89
C PHE A 33 -7.90 -24.29 -0.30
N ALA A 34 -8.41 -24.09 -1.50
CA ALA A 34 -7.60 -24.15 -2.71
C ALA A 34 -6.98 -22.76 -2.94
N VAL A 35 -5.67 -22.71 -3.13
CA VAL A 35 -4.96 -21.43 -3.32
C VAL A 35 -4.56 -21.28 -4.78
N VAL A 36 -4.93 -20.14 -5.37
CA VAL A 36 -4.61 -19.75 -6.73
C VAL A 36 -3.80 -18.44 -6.68
N VAL A 37 -2.62 -18.44 -7.29
CA VAL A 37 -1.80 -17.25 -7.47
C VAL A 37 -1.75 -16.93 -8.95
N GLN A 38 -2.16 -15.72 -9.30
CA GLN A 38 -2.25 -15.27 -10.68
C GLN A 38 -1.36 -14.05 -10.88
N ALA A 39 -0.52 -14.08 -11.92
CA ALA A 39 0.19 -12.89 -12.39
C ALA A 39 -0.78 -11.98 -13.17
N CYS A 40 -0.65 -10.67 -13.02
CA CYS A 40 -1.40 -9.70 -13.81
C CYS A 40 -1.09 -9.85 -15.30
N ARG A 41 -2.01 -9.42 -16.14
CA ARG A 41 -1.86 -9.43 -17.60
C ARG A 41 -0.53 -8.81 -18.02
N GLY A 42 0.27 -9.53 -18.83
CA GLY A 42 1.56 -9.07 -19.35
C GLY A 42 2.70 -9.06 -18.32
N THR A 43 2.55 -9.81 -17.22
CA THR A 43 3.62 -10.00 -16.23
C THR A 43 3.87 -11.50 -16.01
N ASP A 44 5.09 -11.87 -15.63
CA ASP A 44 5.53 -13.25 -15.40
C ASP A 44 5.09 -14.20 -16.54
N ILE A 45 4.24 -15.16 -16.23
CA ILE A 45 3.72 -16.17 -17.19
C ILE A 45 2.37 -15.78 -17.81
N SER A 46 1.76 -14.67 -17.40
CA SER A 46 0.48 -14.23 -17.95
C SER A 46 0.66 -13.51 -19.29
N GLY A 47 -0.04 -13.97 -20.30
CA GLY A 47 0.01 -13.37 -21.63
C GLY A 47 -0.55 -11.95 -21.70
N GLY A 48 -0.39 -11.32 -22.85
CA GLY A 48 -0.90 -9.99 -23.11
C GLY A 48 0.14 -8.90 -22.84
N ARG A 49 -0.32 -7.70 -22.49
CA ARG A 49 0.52 -6.54 -22.25
C ARG A 49 0.11 -5.87 -20.95
N PHE A 50 1.05 -5.59 -20.07
CA PHE A 50 0.79 -4.83 -18.85
C PHE A 50 0.43 -3.38 -19.19
N ARG A 51 -0.68 -2.91 -18.62
CA ARG A 51 -1.12 -1.52 -18.63
C ARG A 51 -1.58 -1.16 -17.22
N PHE A 52 -0.94 -0.16 -16.66
CA PHE A 52 -1.21 0.26 -15.27
C PHE A 52 -2.72 0.47 -15.05
N HIS A 53 -3.31 -0.35 -14.20
CA HIS A 53 -4.73 -0.34 -13.75
C HIS A 53 -5.81 -0.28 -14.85
N ALA A 54 -5.48 -0.66 -16.09
CA ALA A 54 -6.45 -0.61 -17.19
C ALA A 54 -7.32 -1.87 -17.31
N ASP A 55 -6.79 -3.02 -16.91
CA ASP A 55 -7.40 -4.32 -17.17
C ASP A 55 -7.82 -5.06 -15.88
N GLU A 56 -7.39 -4.62 -14.70
CA GLU A 56 -7.52 -5.35 -13.44
C GLU A 56 -8.98 -5.60 -13.02
N ALA A 57 -9.87 -4.65 -13.31
CA ALA A 57 -11.30 -4.81 -13.03
C ALA A 57 -11.90 -6.00 -13.80
N SER A 58 -11.70 -6.01 -15.12
CA SER A 58 -12.24 -7.07 -15.99
C SER A 58 -11.55 -8.41 -15.79
N ASP A 59 -10.23 -8.41 -15.59
CA ASP A 59 -9.45 -9.61 -15.41
C ASP A 59 -9.78 -10.28 -14.06
N GLY A 60 -9.95 -9.49 -13.00
CA GLY A 60 -10.32 -10.01 -11.68
C GLY A 60 -11.73 -10.61 -11.65
N VAL A 61 -12.70 -9.99 -12.34
CA VAL A 61 -14.06 -10.54 -12.49
C VAL A 61 -14.00 -11.85 -13.27
N ALA A 62 -13.38 -11.86 -14.47
CA ALA A 62 -13.28 -13.04 -15.30
C ALA A 62 -12.56 -14.21 -14.60
N THR A 63 -11.56 -13.90 -13.78
CA THR A 63 -10.84 -14.91 -12.97
C THR A 63 -11.77 -15.56 -11.95
N ARG A 64 -12.53 -14.75 -11.19
CA ARG A 64 -13.49 -15.30 -10.20
C ARG A 64 -14.57 -16.16 -10.86
N GLU A 65 -15.15 -15.68 -11.96
CA GLU A 65 -16.13 -16.43 -12.75
C GLU A 65 -15.55 -17.76 -13.22
N ALA A 66 -14.33 -17.76 -13.76
CA ALA A 66 -13.68 -18.98 -14.20
C ALA A 66 -13.39 -19.95 -13.04
N LEU A 67 -12.88 -19.46 -11.91
CA LEU A 67 -12.60 -20.29 -10.73
C LEU A 67 -13.86 -20.92 -10.16
N ALA A 68 -14.96 -20.17 -10.09
CA ALA A 68 -16.24 -20.66 -9.58
C ALA A 68 -16.84 -21.84 -10.39
N THR A 69 -16.43 -22.00 -11.65
CA THR A 69 -16.87 -23.12 -12.49
C THR A 69 -16.03 -24.39 -12.32
N LEU A 70 -14.91 -24.32 -11.61
CA LEU A 70 -14.00 -25.47 -11.49
C LEU A 70 -14.56 -26.50 -10.51
N PRO A 71 -14.40 -27.82 -10.78
CA PRO A 71 -15.06 -28.89 -10.01
C PRO A 71 -14.57 -29.02 -8.57
N TRP A 72 -13.50 -28.34 -8.20
CA TRP A 72 -12.95 -28.28 -6.84
C TRP A 72 -13.28 -26.97 -6.11
N CYS A 73 -13.97 -26.02 -6.75
CA CYS A 73 -14.45 -24.78 -6.15
C CYS A 73 -15.94 -24.93 -5.82
N ASP A 74 -16.35 -24.48 -4.65
CA ASP A 74 -17.76 -24.50 -4.21
C ASP A 74 -18.56 -23.28 -4.71
N GLY A 75 -17.91 -22.39 -5.44
CA GLY A 75 -18.49 -21.16 -6.00
C GLY A 75 -18.11 -19.91 -5.26
N ASP A 76 -17.50 -20.01 -4.08
CA ASP A 76 -17.05 -18.89 -3.28
C ASP A 76 -15.55 -18.63 -3.47
N VAL A 77 -15.18 -17.40 -3.74
CA VAL A 77 -13.79 -16.96 -3.91
C VAL A 77 -13.46 -15.90 -2.86
N LEU A 78 -12.33 -16.07 -2.22
CA LEU A 78 -11.76 -15.16 -1.25
C LEU A 78 -10.50 -14.55 -1.84
N THR A 79 -10.24 -13.27 -1.61
CA THR A 79 -9.09 -12.60 -2.21
C THR A 79 -8.14 -12.07 -1.15
N PHE A 80 -6.84 -12.12 -1.48
CA PHE A 80 -5.75 -11.61 -0.67
C PHE A 80 -4.71 -10.92 -1.54
N GLY A 81 -4.13 -9.87 -1.04
CA GLY A 81 -2.97 -9.23 -1.65
C GLY A 81 -2.66 -7.89 -1.00
N GLN A 82 -1.40 -7.51 -1.09
CA GLN A 82 -0.92 -6.23 -0.60
C GLN A 82 -0.61 -5.29 -1.75
N SER A 83 -0.58 -3.99 -1.49
CA SER A 83 -0.12 -2.98 -2.45
C SER A 83 -0.95 -3.02 -3.74
N TYR A 84 -0.33 -3.15 -4.89
CA TYR A 84 -0.99 -3.33 -6.19
C TYR A 84 -2.02 -4.46 -6.16
N LEU A 85 -1.71 -5.59 -5.50
CA LEU A 85 -2.62 -6.73 -5.38
C LEU A 85 -3.82 -6.45 -4.46
N SER A 86 -3.78 -5.41 -3.64
CA SER A 86 -4.95 -4.93 -2.91
C SER A 86 -5.88 -4.13 -3.82
N THR A 87 -5.32 -3.31 -4.70
CA THR A 87 -6.12 -2.56 -5.67
C THR A 87 -6.77 -3.44 -6.72
N THR A 88 -6.12 -4.52 -7.16
CA THR A 88 -6.77 -5.50 -8.05
C THR A 88 -8.04 -6.09 -7.43
N GLN A 89 -8.04 -6.36 -6.11
CA GLN A 89 -9.23 -6.84 -5.38
C GLN A 89 -10.33 -5.79 -5.36
N LEU A 90 -10.02 -4.56 -4.93
CA LEU A 90 -10.99 -3.48 -4.77
C LEU A 90 -11.60 -3.06 -6.11
N THR A 91 -10.76 -2.95 -7.15
CA THR A 91 -11.20 -2.60 -8.50
C THR A 91 -12.13 -3.67 -9.08
N ALA A 92 -11.78 -4.95 -8.94
CA ALA A 92 -12.62 -6.05 -9.39
C ALA A 92 -13.92 -6.17 -8.57
N ALA A 93 -13.89 -5.88 -7.27
CA ALA A 93 -15.09 -5.88 -6.44
C ALA A 93 -16.07 -4.77 -6.82
N LEU A 94 -15.57 -3.57 -7.17
CA LEU A 94 -16.40 -2.48 -7.68
C LEU A 94 -17.06 -2.80 -9.02
N ALA A 95 -16.40 -3.61 -9.86
CA ALA A 95 -16.98 -4.06 -11.13
C ALA A 95 -18.04 -5.16 -10.95
N SER A 96 -17.81 -6.11 -10.05
CA SER A 96 -18.77 -7.17 -9.68
C SER A 96 -18.37 -7.80 -8.34
N THR A 97 -19.35 -8.13 -7.51
CA THR A 97 -19.16 -8.92 -6.28
C THR A 97 -19.57 -10.37 -6.44
N GLU A 98 -19.96 -10.81 -7.64
CA GLU A 98 -20.32 -12.20 -7.90
C GLU A 98 -19.17 -13.14 -7.57
N HIS A 99 -19.45 -14.22 -6.86
CA HIS A 99 -18.49 -15.19 -6.35
C HIS A 99 -17.46 -14.63 -5.34
N LEU A 100 -17.59 -13.41 -4.86
CA LEU A 100 -16.66 -12.80 -3.91
C LEU A 100 -17.20 -12.88 -2.48
N ALA A 101 -16.69 -13.84 -1.69
CA ALA A 101 -17.15 -14.06 -0.32
C ALA A 101 -16.49 -13.12 0.70
N ALA A 102 -15.20 -12.80 0.55
CA ALA A 102 -14.49 -11.82 1.36
C ALA A 102 -13.20 -11.35 0.70
N MET A 103 -12.66 -10.25 1.20
CA MET A 103 -11.40 -9.66 0.76
C MET A 103 -10.42 -9.47 1.92
N ALA A 104 -9.12 -9.45 1.61
CA ALA A 104 -8.07 -9.02 2.51
C ALA A 104 -7.12 -8.06 1.79
N PRO A 105 -7.51 -6.80 1.56
CA PRO A 105 -6.68 -5.79 0.93
C PRO A 105 -5.73 -5.18 1.96
N TRP A 106 -4.45 -5.51 1.86
CA TRP A 106 -3.43 -4.99 2.75
C TRP A 106 -2.67 -3.84 2.10
N VAL A 107 -2.38 -2.80 2.89
CA VAL A 107 -1.58 -1.63 2.49
C VAL A 107 -2.03 -1.08 1.13
N ALA A 108 -3.32 -0.75 1.03
CA ALA A 108 -4.00 -0.37 -0.20
C ALA A 108 -4.02 1.15 -0.39
N PRO A 109 -3.54 1.71 -1.51
CA PRO A 109 -3.87 3.10 -1.86
C PRO A 109 -5.38 3.25 -2.10
N SER A 110 -5.90 4.46 -2.05
CA SER A 110 -7.27 4.79 -2.49
C SER A 110 -7.28 5.60 -3.78
N THR A 111 -6.26 6.43 -3.96
CA THR A 111 -6.02 7.20 -5.19
C THR A 111 -4.56 7.12 -5.56
N TYR A 112 -4.25 7.14 -6.85
CA TYR A 112 -2.85 7.07 -7.28
C TYR A 112 -2.17 8.44 -7.27
N ASP A 113 -2.90 9.50 -7.58
CA ASP A 113 -2.41 10.87 -7.50
C ASP A 113 -2.09 11.31 -6.07
N GLY A 114 -2.88 10.87 -5.08
CA GLY A 114 -2.71 11.28 -3.68
C GLY A 114 -1.85 10.36 -2.82
N ASP A 115 -1.81 9.07 -3.15
CA ASP A 115 -1.17 8.06 -2.29
C ASP A 115 0.16 7.54 -2.86
N LEU A 116 0.28 7.41 -4.20
CA LEU A 116 1.43 6.78 -4.84
C LEU A 116 2.32 7.79 -5.58
N ALA A 117 1.76 8.51 -6.55
CA ALA A 117 2.53 9.37 -7.44
C ALA A 117 2.84 10.72 -6.82
N MET A 118 1.89 11.32 -6.14
CA MET A 118 2.01 12.65 -5.56
C MET A 118 1.74 12.65 -4.05
N ARG A 119 2.29 13.64 -3.37
CA ARG A 119 1.92 13.94 -1.99
C ARG A 119 1.78 15.45 -1.84
N GLY A 120 0.56 15.90 -1.55
CA GLY A 120 0.26 17.33 -1.50
C GLY A 120 0.57 18.08 -2.82
N GLY A 121 0.44 17.42 -3.97
CA GLY A 121 0.75 17.97 -5.29
C GLY A 121 2.23 17.89 -5.69
N ILE A 122 3.07 17.25 -4.89
CA ILE A 122 4.50 17.06 -5.18
C ILE A 122 4.74 15.61 -5.60
N LEU A 123 5.37 15.40 -6.76
CA LEU A 123 5.73 14.08 -7.28
C LEU A 123 6.66 13.36 -6.28
N LEU A 124 6.30 12.15 -5.90
CA LEU A 124 7.15 11.22 -5.17
C LEU A 124 8.14 10.57 -6.15
N GLU A 125 9.17 11.32 -6.52
CA GLU A 125 10.09 10.99 -7.61
C GLU A 125 10.74 9.62 -7.42
N GLY A 126 11.29 9.35 -6.22
CA GLY A 126 11.95 8.08 -5.91
C GLY A 126 11.03 6.87 -6.08
N PRO A 127 9.92 6.77 -5.34
CA PRO A 127 8.97 5.66 -5.46
C PRO A 127 8.41 5.50 -6.87
N SER A 128 8.04 6.59 -7.54
CA SER A 128 7.43 6.56 -8.87
C SER A 128 8.37 5.98 -9.93
N TYR A 129 9.60 6.50 -9.97
CA TYR A 129 10.59 6.04 -10.95
C TYR A 129 11.09 4.63 -10.65
N GLU A 130 11.42 4.32 -9.39
CA GLU A 130 11.97 3.02 -9.02
C GLU A 130 10.95 1.89 -9.26
N TRP A 131 9.69 2.12 -8.93
CA TRP A 131 8.64 1.15 -9.23
C TRP A 131 8.48 0.94 -10.73
N ALA A 132 8.45 2.03 -11.53
CA ALA A 132 8.37 1.93 -12.99
C ALA A 132 9.60 1.19 -13.58
N ARG A 133 10.78 1.45 -13.06
CA ARG A 133 12.01 0.76 -13.44
C ARG A 133 11.91 -0.75 -13.21
N GLN A 134 11.36 -1.17 -12.07
CA GLN A 134 11.12 -2.58 -11.78
C GLN A 134 10.09 -3.19 -12.76
N GLN A 135 9.02 -2.46 -13.08
CA GLN A 135 8.03 -2.94 -14.06
C GLN A 135 8.65 -3.09 -15.48
N VAL A 136 9.50 -2.16 -15.89
CA VAL A 136 10.24 -2.28 -17.15
C VAL A 136 11.12 -3.51 -17.17
N ARG A 137 11.88 -3.77 -16.11
CA ARG A 137 12.72 -5.00 -16.01
C ARG A 137 11.91 -6.27 -16.11
N THR A 138 10.81 -6.34 -15.37
CA THR A 138 9.89 -7.49 -15.42
C THR A 138 9.32 -7.67 -16.83
N GLY A 139 8.94 -6.58 -17.49
CA GLY A 139 8.43 -6.61 -18.86
C GLY A 139 9.46 -7.07 -19.88
N LEU A 140 10.70 -6.59 -19.78
CA LEU A 140 11.80 -7.03 -20.65
C LEU A 140 12.11 -8.51 -20.45
N ALA A 141 12.22 -8.96 -19.20
CA ALA A 141 12.42 -10.38 -18.88
C ALA A 141 11.28 -11.27 -19.41
N HIS A 142 10.04 -10.80 -19.32
CA HIS A 142 8.86 -11.48 -19.86
C HIS A 142 8.97 -11.67 -21.40
N ASN A 143 9.54 -10.70 -22.10
CA ASN A 143 9.77 -10.77 -23.54
C ASN A 143 11.03 -11.57 -23.93
N GLY A 144 11.81 -12.06 -22.96
CA GLY A 144 13.12 -12.70 -23.22
C GLY A 144 14.22 -11.71 -23.58
N GLU A 145 14.05 -10.44 -23.26
CA GLU A 145 15.01 -9.36 -23.50
C GLU A 145 15.81 -9.12 -22.22
N GLU A 146 16.90 -9.86 -22.01
CA GLU A 146 17.70 -9.77 -20.76
C GLU A 146 18.57 -8.50 -20.69
N ASP A 147 18.92 -7.89 -21.82
CA ASP A 147 19.80 -6.72 -21.89
C ASP A 147 19.02 -5.41 -21.83
N ALA A 148 18.56 -5.04 -20.65
CA ALA A 148 18.03 -3.69 -20.44
C ALA A 148 19.13 -2.64 -20.67
N PRO A 149 18.86 -1.54 -21.38
CA PRO A 149 19.82 -0.47 -21.55
C PRO A 149 20.26 0.10 -20.20
N GLN A 150 21.53 -0.08 -19.81
CA GLN A 150 22.06 0.38 -18.50
C GLN A 150 22.02 1.90 -18.33
N ASP A 151 21.98 2.64 -19.43
CA ASP A 151 21.79 4.08 -19.43
C ASP A 151 20.36 4.52 -19.11
N VAL A 152 19.39 3.60 -19.23
CA VAL A 152 17.98 3.80 -18.87
C VAL A 152 17.66 3.18 -17.51
N LEU A 153 18.34 2.10 -17.16
CA LEU A 153 18.17 1.34 -15.93
C LEU A 153 19.49 1.29 -15.14
N PRO A 154 19.95 2.43 -14.58
CA PRO A 154 21.23 2.46 -13.86
C PRO A 154 21.26 1.49 -12.69
N GLU A 155 22.38 0.81 -12.54
CA GLU A 155 22.72 -0.06 -11.41
C GLU A 155 24.07 0.39 -10.82
N PRO A 156 24.28 0.35 -9.54
CA PRO A 156 23.31 -0.01 -8.49
C PRO A 156 22.28 1.10 -8.20
N VAL A 157 21.34 0.83 -7.30
CA VAL A 157 20.27 1.80 -6.92
C VAL A 157 20.84 3.13 -6.43
N GLU A 158 22.04 3.14 -5.83
CA GLU A 158 22.75 4.34 -5.38
C GLU A 158 23.13 5.28 -6.55
N ALA A 159 23.16 4.80 -7.79
CA ALA A 159 23.39 5.61 -8.98
C ALA A 159 22.11 6.35 -9.45
N PHE A 160 20.98 6.06 -8.85
CA PHE A 160 19.66 6.55 -9.25
C PHE A 160 19.51 8.08 -9.05
N THR A 161 19.77 8.59 -7.85
CA THR A 161 19.69 10.04 -7.58
C THR A 161 20.61 10.84 -8.49
N PRO A 162 21.92 10.53 -8.63
CA PRO A 162 22.80 11.21 -9.59
C PRO A 162 22.33 11.10 -11.04
N TYR A 163 21.66 10.01 -11.42
CA TYR A 163 21.09 9.87 -12.76
C TYR A 163 19.95 10.85 -12.98
N LEU A 164 18.97 10.93 -12.02
CA LEU A 164 17.84 11.86 -12.12
C LEU A 164 18.29 13.32 -12.09
N GLU A 165 19.24 13.66 -11.24
CA GLU A 165 19.85 15.01 -11.18
C GLU A 165 20.45 15.41 -12.52
N ARG A 166 21.05 14.47 -13.24
CA ARG A 166 21.68 14.72 -14.53
C ARG A 166 20.69 14.86 -15.69
N VAL A 167 19.65 14.01 -15.74
CA VAL A 167 18.75 13.91 -16.90
C VAL A 167 17.38 14.55 -16.67
N GLY A 168 16.98 14.72 -15.42
CA GLY A 168 15.65 15.15 -15.01
C GLY A 168 14.59 14.06 -15.12
N ILE A 169 13.59 14.11 -14.23
CA ILE A 169 12.56 13.07 -14.11
C ILE A 169 11.77 12.87 -15.42
N ALA A 170 11.43 13.94 -16.13
CA ALA A 170 10.68 13.84 -17.38
C ALA A 170 11.45 13.08 -18.48
N SER A 171 12.77 13.29 -18.57
CA SER A 171 13.61 12.56 -19.52
C SER A 171 13.78 11.10 -19.12
N ALA A 172 13.96 10.85 -17.84
CA ALA A 172 14.05 9.48 -17.28
C ALA A 172 12.75 8.71 -17.49
N ALA A 173 11.59 9.32 -17.24
CA ALA A 173 10.27 8.72 -17.47
C ALA A 173 10.08 8.33 -18.95
N ARG A 174 10.40 9.23 -19.88
CA ARG A 174 10.34 8.93 -21.32
C ARG A 174 11.28 7.82 -21.74
N ALA A 175 12.47 7.76 -21.15
CA ALA A 175 13.41 6.69 -21.42
C ALA A 175 12.87 5.32 -20.98
N LEU A 176 12.23 5.24 -19.80
CA LEU A 176 11.54 4.03 -19.33
C LEU A 176 10.39 3.62 -20.26
N ALA A 177 9.55 4.57 -20.68
CA ALA A 177 8.44 4.33 -21.59
C ALA A 177 8.90 3.83 -22.97
N LEU A 178 10.04 4.32 -23.46
CA LEU A 178 10.67 3.86 -24.71
C LEU A 178 11.31 2.48 -24.57
N ALA A 179 11.86 2.16 -23.39
CA ALA A 179 12.46 0.86 -23.14
C ALA A 179 11.39 -0.25 -23.09
N HIS A 180 10.28 0.00 -22.40
CA HIS A 180 9.16 -0.96 -22.34
C HIS A 180 7.85 -0.24 -21.95
N THR A 181 6.74 -0.70 -22.51
CA THR A 181 5.40 -0.11 -22.25
C THR A 181 4.96 -0.18 -20.79
N ALA A 182 5.51 -1.08 -19.99
CA ALA A 182 5.27 -1.16 -18.55
C ALA A 182 5.76 0.07 -17.77
N GLY A 183 6.68 0.86 -18.34
CA GLY A 183 7.15 2.11 -17.75
C GLY A 183 6.38 3.36 -18.22
N ALA A 184 5.40 3.23 -19.11
CA ALA A 184 4.71 4.37 -19.71
C ALA A 184 3.97 5.25 -18.68
N HIS A 185 3.37 4.64 -17.67
CA HIS A 185 2.57 5.33 -16.65
C HIS A 185 3.32 6.47 -15.94
N VAL A 186 4.65 6.34 -15.73
CA VAL A 186 5.39 7.41 -15.04
C VAL A 186 5.54 8.66 -15.92
N THR A 187 5.51 8.52 -17.25
CA THR A 187 5.45 9.68 -18.16
C THR A 187 4.12 10.42 -17.98
N ASP A 188 3.02 9.66 -17.93
CA ASP A 188 1.69 10.23 -17.71
C ASP A 188 1.63 10.94 -16.33
N TRP A 189 2.20 10.36 -15.28
CA TRP A 189 2.23 11.00 -13.94
C TRP A 189 3.00 12.32 -13.92
N VAL A 190 4.09 12.42 -14.67
CA VAL A 190 4.85 13.68 -14.82
C VAL A 190 4.07 14.71 -15.64
N GLU A 191 3.32 14.28 -16.64
CA GLU A 191 2.53 15.15 -17.53
C GLU A 191 1.19 15.59 -16.88
N HIS A 192 0.70 14.86 -15.87
CA HIS A 192 -0.52 15.15 -15.10
C HIS A 192 -0.22 15.51 -13.63
N PRO A 193 0.43 16.66 -13.34
CA PRO A 193 0.86 16.99 -11.99
C PRO A 193 -0.27 17.38 -11.02
N LEU A 194 -1.47 17.58 -11.54
CA LEU A 194 -2.68 17.89 -10.78
C LEU A 194 -3.75 16.83 -11.04
N HIS A 195 -4.69 16.68 -10.11
CA HIS A 195 -5.83 15.80 -10.30
C HIS A 195 -6.67 16.27 -11.50
N ASP A 196 -6.87 15.37 -12.47
CA ASP A 196 -7.62 15.59 -13.71
C ASP A 196 -8.24 14.27 -14.22
N ASP A 197 -8.84 14.31 -15.40
CA ASP A 197 -9.52 13.17 -16.03
C ASP A 197 -8.61 11.95 -16.23
N TYR A 198 -7.27 12.14 -16.34
CA TYR A 198 -6.32 11.03 -16.37
C TYR A 198 -6.36 10.23 -15.07
N TRP A 199 -6.23 10.91 -13.93
CA TRP A 199 -6.24 10.25 -12.63
C TRP A 199 -7.59 9.58 -12.33
N GLU A 200 -8.69 10.19 -12.76
CA GLU A 200 -10.02 9.55 -12.66
C GLU A 200 -10.09 8.26 -13.50
N SER A 201 -9.41 8.22 -14.65
CA SER A 201 -9.43 7.07 -15.55
C SER A 201 -8.60 5.87 -15.06
N VAL A 202 -7.55 6.12 -14.26
CA VAL A 202 -6.64 5.07 -13.75
C VAL A 202 -6.87 4.73 -12.29
N SER A 203 -7.56 5.59 -11.53
CA SER A 203 -7.95 5.33 -10.14
C SER A 203 -9.31 4.64 -10.08
N TYR A 204 -9.57 3.88 -9.04
CA TYR A 204 -10.92 3.39 -8.79
C TYR A 204 -11.71 4.40 -7.93
N PRO A 205 -13.03 4.50 -8.13
CA PRO A 205 -13.87 5.40 -7.35
C PRO A 205 -14.06 4.87 -5.92
N TRP A 206 -13.09 5.12 -5.04
CA TRP A 206 -13.03 4.55 -3.68
C TRP A 206 -14.29 4.87 -2.85
N GLU A 207 -14.98 5.98 -3.12
CA GLU A 207 -16.27 6.31 -2.50
C GLU A 207 -17.34 5.25 -2.82
N GLY A 208 -17.24 4.60 -3.97
CA GLY A 208 -18.12 3.50 -4.39
C GLY A 208 -17.99 2.26 -3.51
N LEU A 209 -16.90 2.12 -2.76
CA LEU A 209 -16.68 1.00 -1.84
C LEU A 209 -17.76 0.91 -0.76
N ALA A 210 -18.40 2.04 -0.39
CA ALA A 210 -19.53 2.06 0.54
C ALA A 210 -20.73 1.23 0.05
N GLY A 211 -20.85 1.00 -1.26
CA GLY A 211 -21.90 0.18 -1.85
C GLY A 211 -21.63 -1.34 -1.81
N LEU A 212 -20.43 -1.76 -1.45
CA LEU A 212 -20.06 -3.18 -1.46
C LEU A 212 -20.60 -3.90 -0.21
N ASP A 213 -21.31 -5.00 -0.41
CA ASP A 213 -21.75 -5.89 0.66
C ASP A 213 -20.81 -7.09 0.82
N VAL A 214 -19.51 -6.82 0.97
CA VAL A 214 -18.44 -7.82 1.07
C VAL A 214 -17.64 -7.60 2.36
N PRO A 215 -17.44 -8.62 3.21
CA PRO A 215 -16.55 -8.55 4.36
C PRO A 215 -15.11 -8.28 3.92
N ALA A 216 -14.37 -7.47 4.69
CA ALA A 216 -12.95 -7.27 4.40
C ALA A 216 -12.10 -7.09 5.67
N LEU A 217 -10.85 -7.57 5.59
CA LEU A 217 -9.79 -7.30 6.55
C LEU A 217 -8.79 -6.32 5.94
N HIS A 218 -8.88 -5.07 6.34
CA HIS A 218 -7.94 -4.02 5.97
C HIS A 218 -6.73 -4.04 6.90
N VAL A 219 -5.54 -3.98 6.36
CA VAL A 219 -4.29 -3.95 7.13
C VAL A 219 -3.45 -2.77 6.69
N ALA A 220 -2.95 -1.99 7.64
CA ALA A 220 -2.12 -0.82 7.41
C ALA A 220 -0.89 -0.80 8.31
N GLY A 221 0.13 -0.06 7.91
CA GLY A 221 1.30 0.23 8.73
C GLY A 221 1.40 1.73 9.05
N TRP A 222 1.82 2.08 10.26
CA TRP A 222 2.04 3.48 10.64
C TRP A 222 3.08 4.17 9.74
N TYR A 223 4.02 3.41 9.21
CA TYR A 223 5.09 3.88 8.32
C TYR A 223 4.89 3.39 6.87
N ASP A 224 3.67 3.00 6.51
CA ASP A 224 3.32 2.71 5.13
C ASP A 224 2.83 3.96 4.40
N LEU A 225 3.31 4.16 3.17
CA LEU A 225 2.89 5.32 2.37
C LEU A 225 1.38 5.27 2.03
N PHE A 226 0.77 4.09 2.01
CA PHE A 226 -0.65 3.90 1.72
C PHE A 226 -1.55 3.89 2.97
N LEU A 227 -1.02 4.26 4.15
CA LEU A 227 -1.83 4.33 5.37
C LEU A 227 -3.11 5.14 5.15
N GLY A 228 -3.00 6.35 4.60
CA GLY A 228 -4.13 7.22 4.33
C GLY A 228 -5.16 6.58 3.38
N GLY A 229 -4.70 5.93 2.33
CA GLY A 229 -5.54 5.20 1.39
C GLY A 229 -6.26 4.02 2.02
N THR A 230 -5.54 3.19 2.78
CA THR A 230 -6.15 2.06 3.50
C THR A 230 -7.23 2.52 4.48
N LEU A 231 -7.00 3.63 5.20
CA LEU A 231 -7.99 4.19 6.12
C LEU A 231 -9.23 4.68 5.38
N ARG A 232 -9.08 5.41 4.27
CA ARG A 232 -10.22 5.86 3.45
C ARG A 232 -11.03 4.68 2.91
N ASN A 233 -10.37 3.63 2.41
CA ASN A 233 -11.03 2.42 1.93
C ASN A 233 -11.82 1.73 3.05
N TYR A 234 -11.23 1.58 4.23
CA TYR A 234 -11.91 1.04 5.40
C TYR A 234 -13.12 1.89 5.81
N GLU A 235 -12.96 3.21 5.93
CA GLU A 235 -14.03 4.13 6.33
C GLU A 235 -15.19 4.08 5.33
N ALA A 236 -14.92 4.06 4.02
CA ALA A 236 -15.93 3.92 3.00
C ALA A 236 -16.72 2.62 3.17
N MET A 237 -16.04 1.46 3.25
CA MET A 237 -16.70 0.16 3.42
C MET A 237 -17.39 0.03 4.78
N ALA A 238 -16.82 0.58 5.85
CA ALA A 238 -17.42 0.55 7.18
C ALA A 238 -18.68 1.42 7.30
N SER A 239 -18.81 2.44 6.44
CA SER A 239 -20.03 3.27 6.36
C SER A 239 -21.17 2.59 5.58
N GLY A 240 -20.88 1.54 4.83
CA GLY A 240 -21.84 0.85 3.98
C GLY A 240 -22.61 -0.28 4.68
N SER A 241 -23.35 -1.05 3.87
CA SER A 241 -24.20 -2.16 4.34
C SER A 241 -23.41 -3.30 5.01
N ALA A 242 -22.17 -3.53 4.60
CA ALA A 242 -21.26 -4.52 5.20
C ALA A 242 -20.45 -3.96 6.38
N GLY A 243 -20.74 -2.76 6.89
CA GLY A 243 -19.93 -2.07 7.89
C GLY A 243 -19.60 -2.91 9.13
N GLY A 244 -20.57 -3.65 9.64
CA GLY A 244 -20.37 -4.56 10.79
C GLY A 244 -19.44 -5.77 10.51
N ARG A 245 -19.06 -6.00 9.26
CA ARG A 245 -18.16 -7.09 8.82
C ARG A 245 -16.80 -6.57 8.33
N GLN A 246 -16.56 -5.25 8.44
CA GLN A 246 -15.27 -4.65 8.13
C GLN A 246 -14.35 -4.72 9.33
N ARG A 247 -13.09 -5.03 9.10
CA ARG A 247 -12.05 -5.06 10.13
C ARG A 247 -10.82 -4.28 9.69
N LEU A 248 -10.18 -3.62 10.65
CA LEU A 248 -8.98 -2.81 10.41
C LEU A 248 -7.89 -3.18 11.43
N VAL A 249 -6.69 -3.41 10.94
CA VAL A 249 -5.50 -3.58 11.78
C VAL A 249 -4.45 -2.56 11.37
N ILE A 250 -3.93 -1.77 12.32
CA ILE A 250 -2.85 -0.80 12.09
C ILE A 250 -1.66 -1.15 12.98
N GLY A 251 -0.59 -1.64 12.37
CA GLY A 251 0.62 -2.07 13.07
C GLY A 251 1.79 -1.09 12.95
N PRO A 252 2.87 -1.32 13.69
CA PRO A 252 4.10 -0.54 13.60
C PRO A 252 4.93 -1.05 12.41
N TRP A 253 4.37 -0.95 11.21
CA TRP A 253 4.89 -1.54 9.97
C TRP A 253 5.18 -0.48 8.91
N THR A 254 6.06 -0.84 7.98
CA THR A 254 6.26 -0.14 6.71
C THR A 254 5.48 -0.84 5.60
N HIS A 255 5.69 -0.41 4.35
CA HIS A 255 5.10 -1.09 3.19
C HIS A 255 5.60 -2.53 3.00
N LEU A 256 6.85 -2.82 3.37
CA LEU A 256 7.52 -4.09 3.10
C LEU A 256 7.90 -4.88 4.36
N THR A 257 7.87 -4.27 5.54
CA THR A 257 8.34 -4.88 6.78
C THR A 257 7.21 -4.96 7.82
N PHE A 258 6.85 -6.18 8.18
CA PHE A 258 5.71 -6.50 9.04
C PHE A 258 6.11 -7.27 10.32
N ASP A 259 7.40 -7.38 10.62
CA ASP A 259 7.92 -8.14 11.77
C ASP A 259 8.02 -7.34 13.06
N GLY A 260 7.58 -6.07 13.05
CA GLY A 260 7.65 -5.17 14.20
C GLY A 260 9.06 -4.65 14.51
N ARG A 261 9.99 -4.70 13.53
CA ARG A 261 11.36 -4.20 13.67
C ARG A 261 11.67 -3.20 12.56
N LEU A 262 11.83 -1.93 12.92
CA LEU A 262 12.05 -0.84 11.97
C LEU A 262 13.20 0.06 12.44
N ALA A 263 14.09 0.44 11.53
CA ALA A 263 15.17 1.40 11.79
C ALA A 263 15.95 1.11 13.10
N GLY A 264 16.24 -0.16 13.34
CA GLY A 264 16.94 -0.59 14.56
C GLY A 264 16.09 -0.58 15.85
N ARG A 265 14.81 -0.19 15.78
CA ARG A 265 13.86 -0.27 16.88
C ARG A 265 13.00 -1.53 16.77
N ALA A 266 12.86 -2.27 17.89
CA ALA A 266 11.87 -3.32 18.03
C ALA A 266 10.61 -2.76 18.71
N PHE A 267 9.45 -3.15 18.19
CA PHE A 267 8.14 -2.87 18.81
C PHE A 267 7.64 -4.19 19.43
N PRO A 268 7.63 -4.32 20.76
CA PRO A 268 7.21 -5.54 21.42
C PRO A 268 5.82 -5.98 20.97
N GLU A 269 5.65 -7.28 20.64
CA GLU A 269 4.39 -7.83 20.12
C GLU A 269 3.86 -7.16 18.84
N GLY A 270 4.69 -6.33 18.19
CA GLY A 270 4.30 -5.53 17.04
C GLY A 270 4.35 -6.30 15.70
N GLY A 271 4.88 -7.50 15.66
CA GLY A 271 4.95 -8.31 14.45
C GLY A 271 3.62 -8.97 14.10
N THR A 272 3.43 -9.28 12.81
CA THR A 272 2.21 -9.95 12.32
C THR A 272 2.04 -11.36 12.89
N ARG A 273 3.15 -12.06 13.11
CA ARG A 273 3.16 -13.40 13.73
C ARG A 273 2.72 -13.34 15.19
N GLU A 274 3.26 -12.41 15.98
CA GLU A 274 2.94 -12.22 17.38
C GLU A 274 1.48 -11.79 17.56
N LEU A 275 0.97 -11.01 16.61
CA LEU A 275 -0.45 -10.61 16.57
C LEU A 275 -1.38 -11.77 16.17
N GLY A 276 -0.89 -12.78 15.48
CA GLY A 276 -1.73 -13.83 14.88
C GLY A 276 -2.53 -13.31 13.67
N LEU A 277 -1.92 -12.45 12.83
CA LEU A 277 -2.64 -11.81 11.72
C LEU A 277 -3.04 -12.81 10.64
N GLY A 278 -2.26 -13.86 10.42
CA GLY A 278 -2.61 -14.96 9.52
C GLY A 278 -3.87 -15.70 9.99
N GLU A 279 -3.92 -16.04 11.28
CA GLU A 279 -5.08 -16.66 11.91
C GLU A 279 -6.32 -15.78 11.80
N LEU A 280 -6.17 -14.48 12.07
CA LEU A 280 -7.27 -13.51 11.94
C LEU A 280 -7.78 -13.45 10.50
N THR A 281 -6.90 -13.50 9.50
CA THR A 281 -7.29 -13.51 8.09
C THR A 281 -8.12 -14.75 7.76
N LEU A 282 -7.66 -15.93 8.18
CA LEU A 282 -8.39 -17.19 7.98
C LEU A 282 -9.73 -17.20 8.72
N ASP A 283 -9.78 -16.68 9.94
CA ASP A 283 -11.04 -16.58 10.71
C ASP A 283 -12.04 -15.62 10.05
N VAL A 284 -11.60 -14.49 9.49
CA VAL A 284 -12.47 -13.58 8.72
C VAL A 284 -13.03 -14.31 7.49
N TRP A 285 -12.20 -15.03 6.77
CA TRP A 285 -12.63 -15.78 5.59
C TRP A 285 -13.62 -16.89 5.94
N ARG A 286 -13.34 -17.73 6.94
CA ARG A 286 -14.22 -18.81 7.37
C ARG A 286 -15.55 -18.29 7.91
N ALA A 287 -15.50 -17.20 8.68
CA ALA A 287 -16.72 -16.55 9.19
C ALA A 287 -17.59 -16.03 8.03
N SER A 288 -16.99 -15.51 6.94
CA SER A 288 -17.73 -15.07 5.75
C SER A 288 -18.38 -16.23 4.98
N LEU A 289 -17.82 -17.44 5.11
CA LEU A 289 -18.40 -18.68 4.56
C LEU A 289 -19.40 -19.35 5.52
N GLY A 290 -19.77 -18.71 6.64
CA GLY A 290 -20.77 -19.20 7.58
C GLY A 290 -20.24 -20.07 8.72
N ASP A 291 -18.91 -20.15 8.91
CA ASP A 291 -18.31 -20.87 10.05
C ASP A 291 -18.55 -20.09 11.36
N ALA A 292 -19.46 -20.59 12.19
CA ALA A 292 -19.83 -19.98 13.46
C ALA A 292 -18.70 -20.03 14.51
N GLU A 293 -17.82 -21.03 14.46
CA GLU A 293 -16.68 -21.13 15.38
C GLU A 293 -15.62 -20.09 15.02
N ALA A 294 -15.33 -19.92 13.73
CA ALA A 294 -14.44 -18.86 13.26
C ALA A 294 -15.01 -17.47 13.62
N ALA A 295 -16.29 -17.25 13.40
CA ALA A 295 -16.97 -16.02 13.78
C ALA A 295 -16.86 -15.71 15.28
N ALA A 296 -16.93 -16.73 16.13
CA ALA A 296 -16.81 -16.59 17.59
C ALA A 296 -15.35 -16.28 18.04
N ARG A 297 -14.34 -16.60 17.23
CA ARG A 297 -12.93 -16.27 17.51
C ARG A 297 -12.56 -14.84 17.11
N LEU A 298 -13.34 -14.22 16.24
CA LEU A 298 -13.05 -12.86 15.80
C LEU A 298 -13.06 -11.88 16.99
N PRO A 299 -12.13 -10.91 17.04
CA PRO A 299 -12.17 -9.86 18.03
C PRO A 299 -13.54 -9.16 18.07
N ARG A 300 -14.01 -8.82 19.28
CA ARG A 300 -15.29 -8.12 19.43
C ARG A 300 -15.30 -6.77 18.74
N GLU A 301 -14.23 -6.00 18.94
CA GLU A 301 -14.07 -4.69 18.33
C GLU A 301 -13.49 -4.83 16.93
N PRO A 302 -13.97 -4.06 15.94
CA PRO A 302 -13.57 -4.21 14.55
C PRO A 302 -12.19 -3.62 14.21
N VAL A 303 -11.67 -2.75 15.07
CA VAL A 303 -10.41 -2.03 14.82
C VAL A 303 -9.38 -2.40 15.86
N ARG A 304 -8.18 -2.77 15.42
CA ARG A 304 -7.03 -3.06 16.28
C ARG A 304 -5.85 -2.19 15.89
N VAL A 305 -5.29 -1.45 16.82
CA VAL A 305 -4.24 -0.46 16.57
C VAL A 305 -3.07 -0.64 17.54
N TYR A 306 -1.86 -0.64 17.01
CA TYR A 306 -0.65 -0.60 17.82
C TYR A 306 -0.32 0.84 18.22
N ILE A 307 -0.25 1.11 19.51
CA ILE A 307 0.13 2.42 20.04
C ILE A 307 1.64 2.44 20.28
N MET A 308 2.37 3.06 19.34
CA MET A 308 3.80 3.28 19.47
C MET A 308 4.08 4.21 20.66
N GLY A 309 5.14 3.93 21.41
CA GLY A 309 5.47 4.65 22.65
C GLY A 309 4.83 4.06 23.90
N ALA A 310 3.58 3.60 23.83
CA ALA A 310 2.99 2.73 24.84
C ALA A 310 3.30 1.25 24.58
N ASP A 311 3.76 0.94 23.37
CA ASP A 311 4.20 -0.36 22.88
C ASP A 311 3.20 -1.48 23.18
N ARG A 312 1.95 -1.25 22.79
CA ARG A 312 0.84 -2.20 23.00
C ARG A 312 -0.26 -2.07 21.95
N TRP A 313 -0.98 -3.15 21.75
CA TRP A 313 -2.22 -3.16 20.98
C TRP A 313 -3.39 -2.64 21.80
N ILE A 314 -4.30 -1.94 21.15
CA ILE A 314 -5.63 -1.59 21.68
C ILE A 314 -6.70 -1.94 20.65
N ASP A 315 -7.88 -2.27 21.15
CA ASP A 315 -9.07 -2.51 20.34
C ASP A 315 -10.02 -1.30 20.43
N LEU A 316 -10.57 -0.89 19.29
CA LEU A 316 -11.45 0.27 19.18
C LEU A 316 -12.76 -0.12 18.49
N PRO A 317 -13.90 0.48 18.91
CA PRO A 317 -15.20 0.18 18.31
C PRO A 317 -15.37 0.76 16.89
N ALA A 318 -14.54 1.69 16.48
CA ALA A 318 -14.55 2.31 15.16
C ALA A 318 -13.23 3.04 14.89
N TRP A 319 -13.02 3.43 13.63
CA TRP A 319 -11.97 4.35 13.20
C TRP A 319 -12.60 5.52 12.42
N PRO A 320 -12.25 6.80 12.71
CA PRO A 320 -11.45 7.22 13.88
C PRO A 320 -12.08 6.82 15.21
N ALA A 321 -11.29 6.79 16.29
CA ALA A 321 -11.84 6.51 17.63
C ALA A 321 -12.99 7.48 17.94
N PRO A 322 -14.16 6.99 18.41
CA PRO A 322 -15.34 7.87 18.60
C PRO A 322 -15.16 9.00 19.61
N ASP A 323 -14.20 8.86 20.51
CA ASP A 323 -13.82 9.84 21.54
C ASP A 323 -12.63 10.71 21.12
N ALA A 324 -12.15 10.56 19.88
CA ALA A 324 -11.10 11.43 19.33
C ALA A 324 -11.58 12.87 19.21
N VAL A 325 -10.81 13.79 19.74
CA VAL A 325 -11.11 15.23 19.69
C VAL A 325 -10.11 15.93 18.76
N ILE A 326 -10.64 16.57 17.72
CA ILE A 326 -9.82 17.41 16.85
C ILE A 326 -9.38 18.64 17.65
N THR A 327 -8.07 18.83 17.73
CA THR A 327 -7.43 19.89 18.48
C THR A 327 -6.59 20.76 17.58
N SER A 328 -6.84 22.08 17.57
CA SER A 328 -6.09 23.04 16.75
C SER A 328 -4.97 23.67 17.56
N TRP A 329 -3.75 23.57 17.05
CA TRP A 329 -2.58 24.28 17.55
C TRP A 329 -2.25 25.43 16.61
N ARG A 330 -1.75 26.55 17.15
CA ARG A 330 -1.44 27.74 16.35
C ARG A 330 0.06 27.98 16.28
N LEU A 331 0.55 28.19 15.07
CA LEU A 331 1.92 28.64 14.86
C LEU A 331 2.04 30.12 15.21
N ALA A 332 3.09 30.50 15.92
CA ALA A 332 3.30 31.86 16.39
C ALA A 332 4.77 32.30 16.23
N ASP A 333 4.98 33.60 16.44
CA ASP A 333 6.29 34.23 16.36
C ASP A 333 7.32 33.58 17.31
N GLY A 334 8.58 33.60 16.91
CA GLY A 334 9.63 32.89 17.64
C GLY A 334 9.55 31.38 17.54
N ASN A 335 8.92 30.86 16.49
CA ASN A 335 8.72 29.41 16.25
C ASN A 335 7.99 28.71 17.40
N ALA A 336 7.06 29.38 18.05
CA ALA A 336 6.25 28.82 19.12
C ALA A 336 5.04 28.06 18.55
N LEU A 337 4.71 26.93 19.18
CA LEU A 337 3.49 26.17 18.94
C LEU A 337 2.56 26.38 20.14
N LEU A 338 1.45 27.10 19.92
CA LEU A 338 0.51 27.47 20.97
C LEU A 338 -0.59 26.43 21.12
N ALA A 339 -0.71 25.88 22.32
CA ALA A 339 -1.76 24.93 22.67
C ALA A 339 -3.17 25.58 22.62
N PRO A 340 -4.24 24.77 22.51
CA PRO A 340 -5.61 25.26 22.70
C PRO A 340 -5.77 25.98 24.06
N GLY A 341 -6.40 27.16 24.02
CA GLY A 341 -6.58 27.97 25.21
C GLY A 341 -5.38 28.85 25.60
N ASP A 342 -4.28 28.81 24.85
CA ASP A 342 -3.19 29.78 24.99
C ASP A 342 -3.64 31.12 24.38
N ASP A 343 -3.69 32.18 25.21
CA ASP A 343 -4.13 33.50 24.82
C ASP A 343 -3.08 34.34 24.11
N ARG A 344 -1.86 33.85 23.97
CA ARG A 344 -0.82 34.57 23.21
C ARG A 344 -1.27 34.78 21.76
N PRO A 345 -1.05 35.94 21.16
CA PRO A 345 -1.39 36.20 19.79
C PRO A 345 -0.58 35.28 18.84
N ALA A 346 -1.26 34.63 17.93
CA ALA A 346 -0.61 33.94 16.80
C ALA A 346 -0.25 35.01 15.74
N ALA A 347 0.75 35.82 16.05
CA ALA A 347 1.24 36.89 15.18
C ALA A 347 2.70 36.61 14.80
N GLY A 348 3.15 37.24 13.71
CA GLY A 348 4.49 37.09 13.20
C GLY A 348 4.57 36.23 11.94
N ALA A 349 5.79 36.07 11.43
CA ALA A 349 6.12 35.26 10.27
C ALA A 349 7.44 34.57 10.47
N THR A 350 7.49 33.29 10.12
CA THR A 350 8.76 32.54 10.02
C THR A 350 9.06 32.35 8.54
N SER A 351 10.28 32.65 8.15
CA SER A 351 10.75 32.51 6.78
C SER A 351 11.97 31.61 6.71
N TRP A 352 12.03 30.78 5.71
CA TRP A 352 13.19 29.97 5.37
C TRP A 352 13.41 29.99 3.86
N THR A 353 14.61 29.66 3.42
CA THR A 353 14.92 29.57 2.00
C THR A 353 15.05 28.12 1.59
N HIS A 354 14.20 27.72 0.65
CA HIS A 354 14.35 26.42 0.01
C HIS A 354 15.42 26.49 -1.08
N ASP A 355 16.42 25.61 -1.00
CA ASP A 355 17.44 25.43 -2.03
C ASP A 355 17.17 24.10 -2.77
N PRO A 356 16.72 24.15 -4.03
CA PRO A 356 16.52 22.93 -4.82
C PRO A 356 17.81 22.14 -5.07
N GLY A 357 18.99 22.78 -5.01
CA GLY A 357 20.28 22.13 -5.12
C GLY A 357 20.75 21.43 -3.84
N GLY A 358 20.08 21.67 -2.73
CA GLY A 358 20.36 21.07 -1.42
C GLY A 358 19.08 20.69 -0.68
N PRO A 359 18.20 19.86 -1.25
CA PRO A 359 16.89 19.56 -0.68
C PRO A 359 17.00 18.97 0.73
N VAL A 360 15.95 19.15 1.53
CA VAL A 360 15.87 18.51 2.84
C VAL A 360 15.84 16.99 2.63
N PRO A 361 16.77 16.23 3.25
CA PRO A 361 16.81 14.78 3.08
C PRO A 361 15.59 14.11 3.70
N THR A 362 15.17 12.99 3.12
CA THR A 362 14.18 12.11 3.73
C THR A 362 14.89 11.19 4.71
N GLU A 363 14.60 11.37 6.00
CA GLU A 363 15.12 10.56 7.08
C GLU A 363 13.98 9.72 7.68
N GLY A 364 13.89 8.45 7.29
CA GLY A 364 12.85 7.57 7.76
C GLY A 364 11.45 7.91 7.24
N GLY A 365 10.43 7.60 8.03
CA GLY A 365 9.03 7.86 7.70
C GLY A 365 8.43 6.82 6.75
N GLN A 366 7.49 7.27 5.94
CA GLN A 366 6.73 6.44 5.00
C GLN A 366 7.47 6.34 3.67
N MET A 367 8.24 5.29 3.50
CA MET A 367 8.99 5.00 2.27
C MET A 367 8.50 3.71 1.63
N LEU A 368 8.38 3.70 0.30
CA LEU A 368 8.06 2.48 -0.47
C LEU A 368 9.32 1.78 -0.95
N MET A 369 10.21 2.51 -1.60
CA MET A 369 11.39 1.97 -2.29
C MET A 369 12.66 2.40 -1.57
N GLY A 370 13.72 1.64 -1.76
CA GLY A 370 15.00 1.80 -1.09
C GLY A 370 15.24 0.72 -0.04
N PRO A 371 16.36 0.75 0.66
CA PRO A 371 16.66 -0.19 1.72
C PRO A 371 15.60 -0.15 2.83
N ALA A 372 15.12 -1.33 3.25
CA ALA A 372 14.04 -1.45 4.23
C ALA A 372 14.36 -0.75 5.57
N GLU A 373 15.63 -0.70 5.94
CA GLU A 373 16.13 -0.01 7.12
C GLU A 373 15.98 1.52 7.07
N ASN A 374 15.75 2.10 5.90
CA ASN A 374 15.55 3.55 5.75
C ASN A 374 14.11 3.98 6.05
N ALA A 375 13.16 3.05 6.10
CA ALA A 375 11.78 3.35 6.46
C ALA A 375 11.55 3.21 7.97
N GLY A 376 10.61 3.97 8.51
CA GLY A 376 10.27 3.88 9.93
C GLY A 376 10.73 5.06 10.77
N PRO A 377 10.85 4.89 12.09
CA PRO A 377 11.18 5.98 13.01
C PRO A 377 12.68 6.27 13.02
N HIS A 378 13.09 7.38 12.44
CA HIS A 378 14.46 7.87 12.44
C HIS A 378 14.62 9.12 13.31
N ASP A 379 15.84 9.40 13.73
CA ASP A 379 16.19 10.60 14.49
C ASP A 379 16.15 11.84 13.60
N GLN A 380 15.20 12.73 13.82
CA GLN A 380 14.98 13.92 13.02
C GLN A 380 15.86 15.11 13.43
N ARG A 381 16.66 15.03 14.51
CA ARG A 381 17.44 16.16 15.02
C ARG A 381 18.42 16.72 13.99
N GLY A 382 18.96 15.89 13.09
CA GLY A 382 19.83 16.34 12.01
C GLY A 382 19.08 17.20 10.97
N VAL A 383 17.85 16.81 10.64
CA VAL A 383 16.95 17.57 9.75
C VAL A 383 16.47 18.85 10.43
N GLU A 384 16.04 18.77 11.68
CA GLU A 384 15.55 19.91 12.46
C GLU A 384 16.61 21.00 12.71
N ALA A 385 17.89 20.63 12.71
CA ALA A 385 18.99 21.56 12.89
C ALA A 385 19.38 22.37 11.64
N ARG A 386 18.73 22.14 10.50
CA ARG A 386 19.01 22.83 9.24
C ARG A 386 18.40 24.24 9.26
N ASP A 387 19.11 25.21 8.64
CA ASP A 387 18.63 26.60 8.52
C ASP A 387 17.43 26.76 7.56
N ASP A 388 17.19 25.77 6.69
CA ASP A 388 16.10 25.72 5.74
C ASP A 388 14.90 24.91 6.23
N VAL A 389 14.88 24.56 7.52
CA VAL A 389 13.79 23.84 8.20
C VAL A 389 13.24 24.69 9.34
N ALA A 390 11.94 24.99 9.31
CA ALA A 390 11.26 25.68 10.40
C ALA A 390 10.67 24.67 11.38
N VAL A 391 11.14 24.71 12.64
CA VAL A 391 10.65 23.85 13.72
C VAL A 391 9.86 24.71 14.72
N PHE A 392 8.62 24.31 15.02
CA PHE A 392 7.77 24.98 16.00
C PHE A 392 7.64 24.09 17.24
N THR A 393 7.89 24.64 18.42
CA THR A 393 7.84 23.91 19.69
C THR A 393 6.87 24.56 20.68
N GLY A 394 6.19 23.73 21.49
CA GLY A 394 5.20 24.16 22.48
C GLY A 394 5.35 23.49 23.84
#